data_c52e1a3bcacef492efc05610d8c33d40
#
_entry.id   c52e1a3bcacef492efc05610d8c33d40
#
_cell.length_a   1.000
_cell.length_b   1.000
_cell.length_c   1.000
_cell.angle_alpha   90.00
_cell.angle_beta   90.00
_cell.angle_gamma   90.00
#
_symmetry.space_group_name_H-M   'P 1'
#
loop_
_entity.id
_entity.type
_entity.pdbx_description
1 polymer ?
#
loop_
_entity_poly.entity_id
_entity_poly.type
_entity_poly.pdbx_seq_one_letter_code
_entity_poly.pdbx_strand_id
1 'polypeptide(L)'
;MSIVIPVFQNADTLATLHQEIGAALATLDVAPEFVFVDDASSDRSAEILGALQAQHSDIKVITNETNAGQQAAIRKGLRACSGDSVVVMDADLQDPPSAIPLLLAELWLGECQAVFATRVGRYQSDLRMLSSVIYRILMRQLARLPKGAGGFVAMTRVLADEIAQSPNTRFYLAGLVGCHATAVGAIPVARDFRRSGASTYTGRMRLATALSNILCVLKERWFHAAT
;
A
#
# COMPACT_ATOMS: atom_id res chain seq x y z
N MET A 1 -1.79 -15.97 -3.63
CA MET A 1 -1.86 -14.48 -3.54
C MET A 1 -0.64 -13.95 -2.79
N SER A 2 -0.25 -12.69 -3.01
CA SER A 2 0.86 -12.06 -2.27
C SER A 2 0.39 -10.84 -1.49
N ILE A 3 1.00 -10.62 -0.30
CA ILE A 3 0.76 -9.45 0.54
C ILE A 3 2.07 -8.72 0.69
N VAL A 4 2.15 -7.50 0.15
CA VAL A 4 3.33 -6.64 0.17
C VAL A 4 3.20 -5.65 1.33
N ILE A 5 4.16 -5.68 2.25
CA ILE A 5 4.14 -4.90 3.49
C ILE A 5 5.45 -4.13 3.61
N PRO A 6 5.44 -2.81 3.37
CA PRO A 6 6.60 -1.97 3.65
C PRO A 6 6.75 -1.80 5.16
N VAL A 7 7.97 -1.97 5.67
CA VAL A 7 8.30 -1.91 7.10
C VAL A 7 9.34 -0.83 7.34
N PHE A 8 9.08 0.04 8.30
CA PHE A 8 10.05 0.97 8.85
C PHE A 8 9.70 1.31 10.29
N GLN A 9 10.51 0.81 11.24
CA GLN A 9 10.30 0.99 12.68
C GLN A 9 8.92 0.50 13.15
N ASN A 10 8.59 -0.75 12.86
CA ASN A 10 7.31 -1.38 13.18
C ASN A 10 7.45 -2.61 14.10
N ALA A 11 8.53 -2.74 14.85
CA ALA A 11 8.82 -3.90 15.69
C ALA A 11 7.61 -4.36 16.54
N ASP A 12 6.86 -3.42 17.12
CA ASP A 12 5.75 -3.71 18.03
C ASP A 12 4.52 -4.30 17.35
N THR A 13 4.41 -4.20 16.03
CA THR A 13 3.19 -4.59 15.27
C THR A 13 3.37 -5.81 14.38
N LEU A 14 4.60 -6.15 13.96
CA LEU A 14 4.86 -7.16 12.93
C LEU A 14 4.32 -8.54 13.25
N ALA A 15 4.55 -9.06 14.45
CA ALA A 15 4.08 -10.39 14.85
C ALA A 15 2.55 -10.45 14.90
N THR A 16 1.92 -9.42 15.48
CA THR A 16 0.47 -9.30 15.54
C THR A 16 -0.14 -9.17 14.15
N LEU A 17 0.47 -8.35 13.29
CA LEU A 17 0.02 -8.16 11.91
C LEU A 17 0.02 -9.48 11.13
N HIS A 18 1.12 -10.25 11.19
CA HIS A 18 1.20 -11.55 10.55
C HIS A 18 0.10 -12.49 11.04
N GLN A 19 -0.10 -12.57 12.36
CA GLN A 19 -1.13 -13.40 12.97
C GLN A 19 -2.56 -12.96 12.55
N GLU A 20 -2.85 -11.66 12.58
CA GLU A 20 -4.18 -11.12 12.22
C GLU A 20 -4.47 -11.33 10.71
N ILE A 21 -3.46 -11.19 9.84
CA ILE A 21 -3.63 -11.49 8.41
C ILE A 21 -3.90 -12.99 8.22
N GLY A 22 -3.12 -13.86 8.86
CA GLY A 22 -3.34 -15.31 8.80
C GLY A 22 -4.75 -15.70 9.25
N ALA A 23 -5.22 -15.13 10.35
CA ALA A 23 -6.60 -15.33 10.84
C ALA A 23 -7.66 -14.83 9.86
N ALA A 24 -7.45 -13.67 9.24
CA ALA A 24 -8.37 -13.11 8.24
C ALA A 24 -8.47 -13.98 6.99
N LEU A 25 -7.38 -14.63 6.59
CA LEU A 25 -7.32 -15.48 5.41
C LEU A 25 -7.73 -16.93 5.67
N ALA A 26 -7.86 -17.36 6.93
CA ALA A 26 -8.14 -18.75 7.30
C ALA A 26 -9.45 -19.31 6.72
N THR A 27 -10.39 -18.43 6.33
CA THR A 27 -11.66 -18.82 5.71
C THR A 27 -11.60 -18.89 4.19
N LEU A 28 -10.49 -18.47 3.60
CA LEU A 28 -10.27 -18.49 2.16
C LEU A 28 -9.39 -19.70 1.79
N ASP A 29 -9.74 -20.37 0.70
CA ASP A 29 -8.90 -21.44 0.15
C ASP A 29 -7.77 -20.83 -0.70
N VAL A 30 -6.84 -20.14 -0.04
CA VAL A 30 -5.71 -19.46 -0.67
C VAL A 30 -4.42 -19.70 0.12
N ALA A 31 -3.33 -19.89 -0.60
CA ALA A 31 -1.99 -19.89 -0.02
C ALA A 31 -1.41 -18.46 -0.08
N PRO A 32 -1.24 -17.77 1.06
CA PRO A 32 -0.64 -16.45 1.08
C PRO A 32 0.89 -16.53 0.91
N GLU A 33 1.47 -15.56 0.23
CA GLU A 33 2.88 -15.19 0.25
C GLU A 33 3.01 -13.84 0.92
N PHE A 34 3.79 -13.75 1.99
CA PHE A 34 4.07 -12.49 2.68
C PHE A 34 5.40 -11.92 2.18
N VAL A 35 5.37 -10.71 1.65
CA VAL A 35 6.58 -10.01 1.19
C VAL A 35 6.78 -8.77 2.06
N PHE A 36 7.56 -8.92 3.11
CA PHE A 36 7.99 -7.81 3.97
C PHE A 36 9.20 -7.11 3.36
N VAL A 37 9.14 -5.79 3.24
CA VAL A 37 10.27 -4.99 2.77
C VAL A 37 10.70 -4.05 3.89
N ASP A 38 11.76 -4.40 4.59
CA ASP A 38 12.36 -3.59 5.64
C ASP A 38 13.22 -2.47 5.04
N ASP A 39 12.77 -1.23 5.23
CA ASP A 39 13.40 -0.04 4.68
C ASP A 39 14.47 0.54 5.61
N ALA A 40 15.43 -0.29 5.99
CA ALA A 40 16.54 0.03 6.91
C ALA A 40 16.03 0.47 8.29
N SER A 41 15.17 -0.33 8.93
CA SER A 41 14.73 -0.08 10.30
C SER A 41 15.89 -0.12 11.29
N SER A 42 15.90 0.82 12.23
CA SER A 42 16.91 0.88 13.30
C SER A 42 16.44 0.28 14.62
N ASP A 43 15.17 -0.17 14.69
CA ASP A 43 14.60 -0.90 15.79
C ASP A 43 14.75 -2.43 15.62
N ARG A 44 14.03 -3.22 16.41
CA ARG A 44 14.06 -4.68 16.33
C ARG A 44 13.24 -5.27 15.15
N SER A 45 12.78 -4.47 14.20
CA SER A 45 11.97 -4.95 13.07
C SER A 45 12.69 -6.04 12.26
N ALA A 46 13.95 -5.84 11.92
CA ALA A 46 14.75 -6.82 11.17
C ALA A 46 14.91 -8.14 11.92
N GLU A 47 15.12 -8.10 13.24
CA GLU A 47 15.23 -9.28 14.11
C GLU A 47 13.91 -10.08 14.10
N ILE A 48 12.79 -9.39 14.27
CA ILE A 48 11.46 -10.01 14.30
C ILE A 48 11.11 -10.62 12.95
N LEU A 49 11.38 -9.91 11.85
CA LEU A 49 11.16 -10.43 10.50
C LEU A 49 12.01 -11.66 10.20
N GLY A 50 13.27 -11.67 10.63
CA GLY A 50 14.14 -12.84 10.51
C GLY A 50 13.62 -14.05 11.28
N ALA A 51 13.10 -13.83 12.50
CA ALA A 51 12.49 -14.89 13.30
C ALA A 51 11.20 -15.44 12.66
N LEU A 52 10.34 -14.55 12.12
CA LEU A 52 9.13 -14.94 11.40
C LEU A 52 9.47 -15.75 10.15
N GLN A 53 10.44 -15.32 9.34
CA GLN A 53 10.86 -16.02 8.14
C GLN A 53 11.45 -17.41 8.44
N ALA A 54 12.15 -17.57 9.56
CA ALA A 54 12.69 -18.86 9.98
C ALA A 54 11.59 -19.88 10.38
N GLN A 55 10.42 -19.38 10.83
CA GLN A 55 9.30 -20.20 11.27
C GLN A 55 8.25 -20.46 10.18
N HIS A 56 8.18 -19.61 9.16
CA HIS A 56 7.13 -19.60 8.15
C HIS A 56 7.73 -19.54 6.75
N SER A 57 7.56 -20.61 5.97
CA SER A 57 8.11 -20.73 4.60
C SER A 57 7.41 -19.82 3.57
N ASP A 58 6.24 -19.30 3.89
CA ASP A 58 5.45 -18.38 3.10
C ASP A 58 5.87 -16.90 3.30
N ILE A 59 6.85 -16.63 4.17
CA ILE A 59 7.39 -15.30 4.43
C ILE A 59 8.68 -15.06 3.65
N LYS A 60 8.70 -13.98 2.88
CA LYS A 60 9.87 -13.44 2.19
C LYS A 60 10.22 -12.08 2.78
N VAL A 61 11.44 -11.94 3.28
CA VAL A 61 11.96 -10.68 3.82
C VAL A 61 12.99 -10.09 2.85
N ILE A 62 12.84 -8.82 2.55
CA ILE A 62 13.77 -8.03 1.75
C ILE A 62 14.22 -6.85 2.60
N THR A 63 15.52 -6.69 2.81
CA THR A 63 16.08 -5.58 3.58
C THR A 63 16.78 -4.59 2.65
N ASN A 64 16.52 -3.30 2.86
CA ASN A 64 17.26 -2.22 2.21
C ASN A 64 18.48 -1.84 3.06
N GLU A 65 19.60 -1.50 2.43
CA GLU A 65 20.79 -1.01 3.12
C GLU A 65 20.60 0.41 3.68
N THR A 66 19.77 1.21 3.02
CA THR A 66 19.44 2.59 3.41
C THR A 66 17.95 2.84 3.24
N ASN A 67 17.41 3.76 4.03
CA ASN A 67 16.01 4.15 3.92
C ASN A 67 15.74 4.83 2.57
N ALA A 68 14.98 4.15 1.71
CA ALA A 68 14.59 4.61 0.38
C ALA A 68 13.16 5.20 0.37
N GLY A 69 12.43 5.09 1.47
CA GLY A 69 11.06 5.54 1.66
C GLY A 69 10.02 4.48 1.28
N GLN A 70 8.87 4.56 1.94
CA GLN A 70 7.77 3.60 1.83
C GLN A 70 7.40 3.23 0.38
N GLN A 71 7.36 4.22 -0.52
CA GLN A 71 6.96 3.98 -1.91
C GLN A 71 8.00 3.15 -2.68
N ALA A 72 9.28 3.34 -2.39
CA ALA A 72 10.35 2.52 -2.96
C ALA A 72 10.32 1.09 -2.40
N ALA A 73 10.05 0.94 -1.11
CA ALA A 73 9.86 -0.36 -0.47
C ALA A 73 8.68 -1.13 -1.09
N ILE A 74 7.52 -0.46 -1.29
CA ILE A 74 6.37 -1.06 -1.99
C ILE A 74 6.77 -1.53 -3.39
N ARG A 75 7.42 -0.68 -4.18
CA ARG A 75 7.86 -1.04 -5.54
C ARG A 75 8.76 -2.27 -5.54
N LYS A 76 9.67 -2.36 -4.57
CA LYS A 76 10.58 -3.52 -4.42
C LYS A 76 9.80 -4.78 -4.07
N GLY A 77 8.81 -4.68 -3.19
CA GLY A 77 7.91 -5.78 -2.84
C GLY A 77 7.06 -6.25 -4.02
N LEU A 78 6.48 -5.35 -4.80
CA LEU A 78 5.72 -5.69 -6.01
C LEU A 78 6.56 -6.46 -7.04
N ARG A 79 7.84 -6.13 -7.18
CA ARG A 79 8.77 -6.87 -8.06
C ARG A 79 9.14 -8.25 -7.56
N ALA A 80 8.99 -8.49 -6.27
CA ALA A 80 9.42 -9.71 -5.61
C ALA A 80 8.27 -10.70 -5.33
N CYS A 81 7.02 -10.24 -5.42
CA CYS A 81 5.86 -11.09 -5.17
C CYS A 81 5.52 -11.98 -6.38
N SER A 82 4.85 -13.13 -6.14
CA SER A 82 4.60 -14.15 -7.16
C SER A 82 3.12 -14.53 -7.34
N GLY A 83 2.25 -14.16 -6.41
CA GLY A 83 0.83 -14.55 -6.44
C GLY A 83 0.01 -13.81 -7.50
N ASP A 84 -1.07 -14.41 -7.99
CA ASP A 84 -1.96 -13.88 -9.04
C ASP A 84 -2.77 -12.66 -8.59
N SER A 85 -2.98 -12.51 -7.30
CA SER A 85 -3.56 -11.32 -6.67
C SER A 85 -2.55 -10.73 -5.70
N VAL A 86 -2.42 -9.41 -5.67
CA VAL A 86 -1.47 -8.70 -4.82
C VAL A 86 -2.21 -7.72 -3.93
N VAL A 87 -1.98 -7.83 -2.62
CA VAL A 87 -2.47 -6.86 -1.63
C VAL A 87 -1.30 -6.04 -1.13
N VAL A 88 -1.45 -4.73 -1.06
CA VAL A 88 -0.49 -3.83 -0.40
C VAL A 88 -1.16 -3.25 0.83
N MET A 89 -0.48 -3.28 1.98
CA MET A 89 -0.97 -2.66 3.22
C MET A 89 0.18 -2.18 4.10
N ASP A 90 -0.10 -1.23 5.00
CA ASP A 90 0.88 -0.71 5.95
C ASP A 90 1.10 -1.67 7.13
N ALA A 91 2.29 -1.61 7.75
CA ALA A 91 2.66 -2.47 8.89
C ALA A 91 2.15 -1.98 10.25
N ASP A 92 1.44 -0.85 10.34
CA ASP A 92 1.12 -0.16 11.59
C ASP A 92 -0.24 -0.56 12.23
N LEU A 93 -0.91 -1.59 11.68
CA LEU A 93 -2.22 -2.09 12.13
C LEU A 93 -3.35 -1.04 12.13
N GLN A 94 -3.19 0.07 11.40
CA GLN A 94 -4.28 1.03 11.25
C GLN A 94 -5.31 0.58 10.23
N ASP A 95 -4.88 -0.11 9.20
CA ASP A 95 -5.74 -0.72 8.20
C ASP A 95 -6.05 -2.17 8.66
N PRO A 96 -7.32 -2.54 8.92
CA PRO A 96 -7.65 -3.83 9.52
C PRO A 96 -7.43 -4.99 8.55
N PRO A 97 -6.64 -6.02 8.93
CA PRO A 97 -6.44 -7.21 8.09
C PRO A 97 -7.72 -7.93 7.70
N SER A 98 -8.78 -7.82 8.52
CA SER A 98 -10.11 -8.39 8.24
C SER A 98 -10.78 -7.83 6.99
N ALA A 99 -10.29 -6.72 6.42
CA ALA A 99 -10.77 -6.18 5.15
C ALA A 99 -10.17 -6.90 3.93
N ILE A 100 -9.06 -7.65 4.08
CA ILE A 100 -8.41 -8.34 2.95
C ILE A 100 -9.37 -9.29 2.22
N PRO A 101 -10.13 -10.17 2.89
CA PRO A 101 -11.09 -11.04 2.21
C PRO A 101 -12.13 -10.29 1.38
N LEU A 102 -12.60 -9.13 1.86
CA LEU A 102 -13.59 -8.32 1.14
C LEU A 102 -12.98 -7.69 -0.11
N LEU A 103 -11.74 -7.17 -0.01
CA LEU A 103 -11.01 -6.62 -1.17
C LEU A 103 -10.77 -7.69 -2.23
N LEU A 104 -10.39 -8.90 -1.80
CA LEU A 104 -10.14 -10.02 -2.72
C LEU A 104 -11.43 -10.51 -3.36
N ALA A 105 -12.51 -10.64 -2.59
CA ALA A 105 -13.81 -11.05 -3.13
C ALA A 105 -14.28 -10.11 -4.24
N GLU A 106 -14.19 -8.79 -4.03
CA GLU A 106 -14.53 -7.80 -5.04
C GLU A 106 -13.59 -7.86 -6.26
N LEU A 107 -12.27 -8.04 -6.02
CA LEU A 107 -11.29 -8.19 -7.09
C LEU A 107 -11.57 -9.43 -7.95
N TRP A 108 -11.94 -10.55 -7.34
CA TRP A 108 -12.18 -11.82 -8.01
C TRP A 108 -13.52 -11.88 -8.77
N LEU A 109 -14.44 -10.94 -8.56
CA LEU A 109 -15.59 -10.75 -9.45
C LEU A 109 -15.14 -10.37 -10.87
N GLY A 110 -13.91 -9.86 -11.04
CA GLY A 110 -13.30 -9.58 -12.34
C GLY A 110 -13.75 -8.27 -13.00
N GLU A 111 -14.61 -7.49 -12.34
CA GLU A 111 -15.06 -6.19 -12.86
C GLU A 111 -14.02 -5.07 -12.71
N CYS A 112 -13.05 -5.26 -11.78
CA CYS A 112 -12.01 -4.30 -11.46
C CYS A 112 -10.63 -4.94 -11.52
N GLN A 113 -9.61 -4.17 -11.90
CA GLN A 113 -8.20 -4.58 -11.81
C GLN A 113 -7.57 -4.21 -10.46
N ALA A 114 -8.19 -3.28 -9.74
CA ALA A 114 -7.79 -2.92 -8.39
C ALA A 114 -9.00 -2.54 -7.53
N VAL A 115 -8.92 -2.81 -6.23
CA VAL A 115 -9.94 -2.47 -5.23
C VAL A 115 -9.27 -1.80 -4.04
N PHE A 116 -9.61 -0.55 -3.78
CA PHE A 116 -9.08 0.20 -2.63
C PHE A 116 -9.92 0.01 -1.38
N ALA A 117 -9.28 -0.19 -0.24
CA ALA A 117 -9.88 0.07 1.06
C ALA A 117 -9.98 1.59 1.24
N THR A 118 -11.21 2.12 1.23
CA THR A 118 -11.44 3.55 1.37
C THR A 118 -11.82 3.89 2.80
N ARG A 119 -11.16 4.91 3.34
CA ARG A 119 -11.32 5.30 4.75
C ARG A 119 -12.67 5.96 4.99
N VAL A 120 -13.45 5.40 5.93
CA VAL A 120 -14.70 5.97 6.43
C VAL A 120 -14.42 6.62 7.79
N GLY A 121 -14.77 7.90 7.95
CA GLY A 121 -14.67 8.63 9.21
C GLY A 121 -14.17 10.07 9.05
N ARG A 122 -14.52 10.92 10.02
CA ARG A 122 -13.99 12.30 10.14
C ARG A 122 -12.67 12.26 10.89
N TYR A 123 -11.56 12.48 10.21
CA TYR A 123 -10.24 12.63 10.82
C TYR A 123 -9.70 14.03 10.59
N GLN A 124 -9.45 14.72 11.71
CA GLN A 124 -8.58 15.89 11.92
C GLN A 124 -9.10 17.32 11.61
N SER A 125 -8.58 18.22 12.45
CA SER A 125 -8.81 19.65 12.61
C SER A 125 -8.86 20.50 11.32
N ASP A 126 -9.76 21.49 11.35
CA ASP A 126 -10.27 22.27 10.21
C ASP A 126 -9.27 23.12 9.42
N LEU A 127 -8.21 23.63 10.01
CA LEU A 127 -7.23 24.49 9.32
C LEU A 127 -6.20 23.74 8.45
N ARG A 128 -5.96 22.46 8.73
CA ARG A 128 -5.11 21.60 7.88
C ARG A 128 -5.86 20.99 6.69
N MET A 129 -7.17 21.21 6.62
CA MET A 129 -8.06 20.58 5.65
C MET A 129 -8.00 21.19 4.24
N LEU A 130 -7.82 22.49 4.09
CA LEU A 130 -8.01 23.13 2.78
C LEU A 130 -6.99 22.68 1.74
N SER A 131 -5.69 22.70 2.07
CA SER A 131 -4.64 22.22 1.16
C SER A 131 -4.74 20.71 0.89
N SER A 132 -5.16 19.92 1.91
CA SER A 132 -5.37 18.49 1.75
C SER A 132 -6.62 18.15 0.95
N VAL A 133 -7.66 18.99 0.99
CA VAL A 133 -8.88 18.83 0.19
C VAL A 133 -8.58 19.09 -1.28
N ILE A 134 -7.92 20.21 -1.60
CA ILE A 134 -7.53 20.55 -2.98
C ILE A 134 -6.64 19.44 -3.57
N TYR A 135 -5.62 19.01 -2.83
CA TYR A 135 -4.76 17.90 -3.25
C TYR A 135 -5.56 16.63 -3.54
N ARG A 136 -6.47 16.23 -2.65
CA ARG A 136 -7.31 15.03 -2.84
C ARG A 136 -8.24 15.14 -4.04
N ILE A 137 -8.86 16.31 -4.26
CA ILE A 137 -9.71 16.55 -5.43
C ILE A 137 -8.86 16.44 -6.71
N LEU A 138 -7.72 17.12 -6.72
CA LEU A 138 -6.80 17.09 -7.86
C LEU A 138 -6.34 15.66 -8.18
N MET A 139 -5.90 14.90 -7.17
CA MET A 139 -5.45 13.51 -7.36
C MET A 139 -6.58 12.58 -7.81
N ARG A 140 -7.80 12.78 -7.30
CA ARG A 140 -8.97 12.02 -7.78
C ARG A 140 -9.23 12.26 -9.27
N GLN A 141 -9.12 13.49 -9.75
CA GLN A 141 -9.33 13.82 -11.16
C GLN A 141 -8.16 13.36 -12.03
N LEU A 142 -6.93 13.62 -11.59
CA LEU A 142 -5.74 13.26 -12.36
C LEU A 142 -5.51 11.76 -12.42
N ALA A 143 -5.71 11.02 -11.35
CA ALA A 143 -5.44 9.58 -11.26
C ALA A 143 -6.73 8.72 -11.18
N ARG A 144 -7.91 9.29 -11.42
CA ARG A 144 -9.22 8.58 -11.39
C ARG A 144 -9.45 7.78 -10.10
N LEU A 145 -8.92 8.26 -8.98
CA LEU A 145 -8.99 7.54 -7.71
C LEU A 145 -10.36 7.66 -7.04
N PRO A 146 -10.86 6.61 -6.39
CA PRO A 146 -12.04 6.69 -5.54
C PRO A 146 -11.79 7.60 -4.33
N LYS A 147 -12.87 8.13 -3.74
CA LYS A 147 -12.77 8.98 -2.55
C LYS A 147 -12.22 8.17 -1.37
N GLY A 148 -11.14 8.64 -0.75
CA GLY A 148 -10.52 7.95 0.39
C GLY A 148 -9.51 6.87 0.03
N ALA A 149 -9.17 6.68 -1.26
CA ALA A 149 -8.10 5.78 -1.68
C ALA A 149 -6.78 6.10 -0.98
N GLY A 150 -6.09 5.07 -0.52
CA GLY A 150 -4.83 5.14 0.21
C GLY A 150 -3.82 4.09 -0.23
N GLY A 151 -2.97 3.64 0.70
CA GLY A 151 -1.99 2.58 0.46
C GLY A 151 -2.54 1.17 0.56
N PHE A 152 -3.74 0.99 1.15
CA PHE A 152 -4.36 -0.33 1.27
C PHE A 152 -5.21 -0.63 0.03
N VAL A 153 -4.71 -1.56 -0.79
CA VAL A 153 -5.29 -1.89 -2.09
C VAL A 153 -5.01 -3.35 -2.44
N ALA A 154 -6.01 -4.03 -2.98
CA ALA A 154 -5.85 -5.31 -3.68
C ALA A 154 -5.84 -5.06 -5.19
N MET A 155 -5.01 -5.79 -5.94
CA MET A 155 -4.91 -5.65 -7.39
C MET A 155 -4.55 -6.97 -8.07
N THR A 156 -4.82 -7.05 -9.36
CA THR A 156 -4.40 -8.18 -10.18
C THR A 156 -2.88 -8.20 -10.33
N ARG A 157 -2.31 -9.38 -10.55
CA ARG A 157 -0.87 -9.55 -10.82
C ARG A 157 -0.42 -8.72 -12.01
N VAL A 158 -1.17 -8.73 -13.08
CA VAL A 158 -0.85 -7.99 -14.31
C VAL A 158 -0.67 -6.51 -14.01
N LEU A 159 -1.62 -5.90 -13.30
CA LEU A 159 -1.53 -4.50 -12.89
C LEU A 159 -0.34 -4.24 -11.95
N ALA A 160 -0.08 -5.14 -10.99
CA ALA A 160 1.06 -5.01 -10.09
C ALA A 160 2.40 -5.02 -10.83
N ASP A 161 2.55 -5.88 -11.85
CA ASP A 161 3.75 -5.96 -12.68
C ASP A 161 3.92 -4.71 -13.54
N GLU A 162 2.87 -4.21 -14.19
CA GLU A 162 2.90 -2.97 -14.96
C GLU A 162 3.36 -1.79 -14.10
N ILE A 163 2.77 -1.63 -12.92
CA ILE A 163 3.13 -0.56 -11.98
C ILE A 163 4.59 -0.70 -11.52
N ALA A 164 5.01 -1.91 -11.15
CA ALA A 164 6.36 -2.17 -10.68
C ALA A 164 7.43 -1.89 -11.74
N GLN A 165 7.10 -2.10 -13.03
CA GLN A 165 7.99 -1.89 -14.18
C GLN A 165 7.90 -0.48 -14.77
N SER A 166 6.97 0.37 -14.31
CA SER A 166 6.85 1.74 -14.82
C SER A 166 8.23 2.43 -14.87
N PRO A 167 8.58 3.09 -15.99
CA PRO A 167 9.85 3.81 -16.13
C PRO A 167 9.90 5.08 -15.28
N ASN A 168 8.80 5.41 -14.59
CA ASN A 168 8.73 6.57 -13.74
C ASN A 168 9.66 6.43 -12.53
N THR A 169 10.59 7.37 -12.39
CA THR A 169 11.50 7.40 -11.24
C THR A 169 10.81 7.77 -9.94
N ARG A 170 9.68 8.49 -10.03
CA ARG A 170 8.81 8.77 -8.88
C ARG A 170 7.77 7.68 -8.81
N PHE A 171 7.67 7.02 -7.66
CA PHE A 171 6.67 5.99 -7.44
C PHE A 171 5.63 6.49 -6.43
N TYR A 172 4.36 6.41 -6.81
CA TYR A 172 3.22 6.68 -5.93
C TYR A 172 2.14 5.65 -6.24
N LEU A 173 2.06 4.62 -5.41
CA LEU A 173 1.22 3.44 -5.64
C LEU A 173 -0.20 3.78 -6.09
N ALA A 174 -0.96 4.52 -5.29
CA ALA A 174 -2.35 4.82 -5.62
C ALA A 174 -2.49 5.58 -6.94
N GLY A 175 -1.58 6.54 -7.20
CA GLY A 175 -1.56 7.30 -8.46
C GLY A 175 -1.30 6.41 -9.67
N LEU A 176 -0.34 5.49 -9.58
CA LEU A 176 -0.04 4.55 -10.64
C LEU A 176 -1.18 3.56 -10.87
N VAL A 177 -1.78 3.00 -9.80
CA VAL A 177 -2.98 2.16 -9.92
C VAL A 177 -4.06 2.89 -10.71
N GLY A 178 -4.35 4.14 -10.37
CA GLY A 178 -5.40 4.90 -11.07
C GLY A 178 -5.04 5.33 -12.50
N CYS A 179 -3.74 5.34 -12.86
CA CYS A 179 -3.30 5.61 -14.25
C CYS A 179 -3.35 4.36 -15.12
N HIS A 180 -3.00 3.20 -14.59
CA HIS A 180 -2.88 1.95 -15.33
C HIS A 180 -4.17 1.13 -15.34
N ALA A 181 -4.91 1.11 -14.22
CA ALA A 181 -6.13 0.31 -14.14
C ALA A 181 -7.24 0.84 -15.07
N THR A 182 -7.87 -0.05 -15.80
CA THR A 182 -9.06 0.26 -16.64
C THR A 182 -10.30 0.48 -15.78
N ALA A 183 -10.44 -0.29 -14.68
CA ALA A 183 -11.50 -0.17 -13.70
C ALA A 183 -10.97 -0.32 -12.29
N VAL A 184 -11.47 0.51 -11.36
CA VAL A 184 -11.07 0.56 -9.95
C VAL A 184 -12.29 0.51 -9.06
N GLY A 185 -12.34 -0.50 -8.20
CA GLY A 185 -13.34 -0.66 -7.14
C GLY A 185 -12.92 0.02 -5.83
N ALA A 186 -13.88 0.11 -4.91
CA ALA A 186 -13.63 0.68 -3.59
C ALA A 186 -14.56 0.07 -2.53
N ILE A 187 -13.99 -0.37 -1.42
CA ILE A 187 -14.74 -0.86 -0.26
C ILE A 187 -14.51 0.09 0.91
N PRO A 188 -15.58 0.56 1.57
CA PRO A 188 -15.45 1.40 2.76
C PRO A 188 -14.96 0.55 3.94
N VAL A 189 -13.86 0.98 4.56
CA VAL A 189 -13.22 0.29 5.70
C VAL A 189 -13.06 1.26 6.86
N ALA A 190 -13.48 0.86 8.05
CA ALA A 190 -13.20 1.59 9.27
C ALA A 190 -11.72 1.43 9.61
N ARG A 191 -11.03 2.54 9.89
CA ARG A 191 -9.62 2.51 10.25
C ARG A 191 -9.47 2.60 11.77
N ASP A 192 -8.61 1.78 12.33
CA ASP A 192 -8.27 1.84 13.75
C ASP A 192 -7.35 3.02 14.08
N PHE A 193 -7.37 3.43 15.34
CA PHE A 193 -6.40 4.40 15.84
C PHE A 193 -5.00 3.79 15.85
N ARG A 194 -4.00 4.59 15.47
CA ARG A 194 -2.60 4.17 15.53
C ARG A 194 -2.25 3.70 16.94
N ARG A 195 -1.83 2.45 17.10
CA ARG A 195 -1.51 1.85 18.40
C ARG A 195 -0.17 2.34 18.95
N SER A 196 0.77 2.80 18.10
CA SER A 196 2.09 3.30 18.50
C SER A 196 2.66 4.31 17.48
N GLY A 197 3.51 5.23 17.99
CA GLY A 197 4.32 6.16 17.18
C GLY A 197 3.66 7.48 16.83
N ALA A 198 4.45 8.57 16.88
CA ALA A 198 4.06 9.90 16.40
C ALA A 198 4.35 10.03 14.89
N SER A 199 3.50 10.77 14.16
CA SER A 199 3.78 11.08 12.75
C SER A 199 5.03 11.97 12.65
N THR A 200 6.09 11.48 12.04
CA THR A 200 7.35 12.20 11.78
C THR A 200 7.24 13.23 10.64
N TYR A 201 6.11 13.34 9.97
CA TYR A 201 5.95 14.21 8.81
C TYR A 201 5.76 15.69 9.19
N THR A 202 6.73 16.53 8.83
CA THR A 202 6.63 17.99 8.92
C THR A 202 5.77 18.56 7.79
N GLY A 203 5.29 19.81 7.94
CA GLY A 203 4.50 20.48 6.89
C GLY A 203 5.23 20.61 5.55
N ARG A 204 6.55 20.87 5.57
CA ARG A 204 7.39 20.93 4.36
C ARG A 204 7.52 19.58 3.68
N MET A 205 7.71 18.51 4.44
CA MET A 205 7.77 17.15 3.89
C MET A 205 6.44 16.75 3.22
N ARG A 206 5.30 17.11 3.84
CA ARG A 206 3.97 16.85 3.24
C ARG A 206 3.79 17.56 1.91
N LEU A 207 4.22 18.82 1.79
CA LEU A 207 4.12 19.56 0.54
C LEU A 207 5.03 18.95 -0.54
N ALA A 208 6.26 18.61 -0.20
CA ALA A 208 7.20 17.95 -1.12
C ALA A 208 6.66 16.61 -1.61
N THR A 209 6.10 15.80 -0.71
CA THR A 209 5.46 14.52 -1.07
C THR A 209 4.25 14.74 -1.97
N ALA A 210 3.39 15.73 -1.68
CA ALA A 210 2.23 16.04 -2.51
C ALA A 210 2.64 16.46 -3.93
N LEU A 211 3.65 17.32 -4.06
CA LEU A 211 4.19 17.73 -5.37
C LEU A 211 4.82 16.54 -6.10
N SER A 212 5.59 15.71 -5.41
CA SER A 212 6.17 14.49 -6.00
C SER A 212 5.10 13.54 -6.54
N ASN A 213 4.01 13.34 -5.80
CA ASN A 213 2.90 12.48 -6.22
C ASN A 213 2.17 13.05 -7.44
N ILE A 214 1.93 14.38 -7.47
CA ILE A 214 1.32 15.04 -8.64
C ILE A 214 2.23 14.86 -9.87
N LEU A 215 3.52 15.12 -9.73
CA LEU A 215 4.48 14.95 -10.82
C LEU A 215 4.59 13.49 -11.28
N CYS A 216 4.47 12.52 -10.37
CA CYS A 216 4.40 11.10 -10.71
C CYS A 216 3.23 10.83 -11.65
N VAL A 217 2.02 11.24 -11.27
CA VAL A 217 0.80 11.00 -12.05
C VAL A 217 0.83 11.73 -13.39
N LEU A 218 1.27 13.00 -13.43
CA LEU A 218 1.35 13.76 -14.69
C LEU A 218 2.33 13.12 -15.66
N LYS A 219 3.49 12.66 -15.18
CA LYS A 219 4.50 12.00 -16.00
C LYS A 219 4.00 10.66 -16.53
N GLU A 220 3.30 9.88 -15.69
CA GLU A 220 2.73 8.61 -16.09
C GLU A 220 1.66 8.77 -17.17
N ARG A 221 0.75 9.73 -17.00
CA ARG A 221 -0.25 10.05 -18.01
C ARG A 221 0.35 10.52 -19.34
N TRP A 222 1.46 11.26 -19.28
CA TRP A 222 2.16 11.67 -20.49
C TRP A 222 2.76 10.46 -21.22
N PHE A 223 3.33 9.50 -20.53
CA PHE A 223 3.82 8.25 -21.14
C PHE A 223 2.68 7.48 -21.82
N HIS A 224 1.53 7.32 -21.16
CA HIS A 224 0.37 6.65 -21.76
C HIS A 224 -0.30 7.40 -22.89
N ALA A 225 -0.12 8.70 -23.03
CA ALA A 225 -0.64 9.47 -24.15
C ALA A 225 0.31 9.45 -25.35
N ALA A 226 1.57 9.05 -25.16
CA ALA A 226 2.62 9.01 -26.19
C ALA A 226 2.81 7.60 -26.82
N THR A 227 2.16 6.59 -26.24
CA THR A 227 2.08 5.21 -26.76
C THR A 227 0.73 4.92 -27.37
#